data_b866993f7029c5f436049b75a36202a3
#
_entry.id   b866993f7029c5f436049b75a36202a3
#
_cell.length_a   1.000
_cell.length_b   1.000
_cell.length_c   1.000
_cell.angle_alpha   90.00
_cell.angle_beta   90.00
_cell.angle_gamma   90.00
#
_symmetry.space_group_name_H-M   'P 1'
#
loop_
_entity.id
_entity.type
_entity.pdbx_description
1 polymer ?
#
loop_
_entity_poly.entity_id
_entity_poly.type
_entity_poly.pdbx_seq_one_letter_code
_entity_poly.pdbx_strand_id
1 'polypeptide(L)'
;MSVPNIRVTPPGPKGQEVLRKQARYLAPSVSEPLPLVWDHAEDCVVWDVDGNSYIDFSAGVLVVNTGHSHPKVVKAIQEQAGRLINCYDTPHPLRSEFAERIAGLMPEDLKRVLFLSSGSEAIDAAVKISRAYTGRYEILSFSGAFH
;
A
#
# COMPACT_ATOMS: atom_id res chain seq x y z
N MET A 1 -22.08 -10.81 13.29
CA MET A 1 -22.75 -10.88 11.96
C MET A 1 -21.95 -11.86 11.11
N SER A 2 -22.64 -12.64 10.24
CA SER A 2 -21.92 -13.50 9.29
C SER A 2 -21.24 -12.65 8.22
N VAL A 3 -20.00 -12.98 7.88
CA VAL A 3 -19.25 -12.36 6.77
C VAL A 3 -18.88 -13.49 5.81
N PRO A 4 -19.04 -13.34 4.49
CA PRO A 4 -19.56 -12.18 3.77
C PRO A 4 -21.08 -11.97 3.95
N ASN A 5 -21.53 -10.72 3.79
CA ASN A 5 -22.96 -10.39 3.87
C ASN A 5 -23.31 -9.36 2.77
N ILE A 6 -23.93 -9.82 1.71
CA ILE A 6 -24.34 -9.00 0.57
C ILE A 6 -25.81 -8.65 0.72
N ARG A 7 -26.11 -7.38 0.98
CA ARG A 7 -27.46 -6.83 1.19
C ARG A 7 -28.00 -6.18 -0.07
N VAL A 8 -27.13 -5.59 -0.85
CA VAL A 8 -27.43 -4.88 -2.08
C VAL A 8 -26.49 -5.40 -3.16
N THR A 9 -27.00 -5.73 -4.33
CA THR A 9 -26.15 -6.17 -5.46
C THR A 9 -25.14 -5.08 -5.82
N PRO A 10 -23.83 -5.35 -5.77
CA PRO A 10 -22.82 -4.37 -6.13
C PRO A 10 -22.79 -4.07 -7.65
N PRO A 11 -22.54 -2.80 -8.05
CA PRO A 11 -22.50 -1.62 -7.20
C PRO A 11 -23.92 -1.17 -6.84
N GLY A 12 -24.20 -0.97 -5.54
CA GLY A 12 -25.45 -0.41 -5.08
C GLY A 12 -25.59 1.09 -5.44
N PRO A 13 -26.69 1.75 -5.03
CA PRO A 13 -26.95 3.13 -5.44
C PRO A 13 -25.84 4.13 -5.07
N LYS A 14 -25.28 4.02 -3.86
CA LYS A 14 -24.18 4.89 -3.42
C LYS A 14 -22.89 4.57 -4.18
N GLY A 15 -22.61 3.29 -4.39
CA GLY A 15 -21.47 2.84 -5.19
C GLY A 15 -21.52 3.38 -6.61
N GLN A 16 -22.70 3.31 -7.26
CA GLN A 16 -22.91 3.88 -8.60
C GLN A 16 -22.65 5.39 -8.67
N GLU A 17 -23.02 6.13 -7.62
CA GLU A 17 -22.77 7.57 -7.58
C GLU A 17 -21.25 7.85 -7.50
N VAL A 18 -20.51 7.13 -6.66
CA VAL A 18 -19.05 7.26 -6.56
C VAL A 18 -18.37 6.91 -7.87
N LEU A 19 -18.74 5.79 -8.51
CA LEU A 19 -18.18 5.37 -9.79
C LEU A 19 -18.43 6.39 -10.91
N ARG A 20 -19.62 7.00 -10.95
CA ARG A 20 -19.90 8.11 -11.90
C ARG A 20 -19.02 9.33 -11.68
N LYS A 21 -18.77 9.71 -10.41
CA LYS A 21 -17.82 10.79 -10.08
C LYS A 21 -16.40 10.42 -10.48
N GLN A 22 -15.99 9.18 -10.20
CA GLN A 22 -14.67 8.68 -10.60
C GLN A 22 -14.48 8.74 -12.12
N ALA A 23 -15.42 8.21 -12.89
CA ALA A 23 -15.36 8.25 -14.35
C ALA A 23 -15.29 9.67 -14.94
N ARG A 24 -15.84 10.66 -14.23
CA ARG A 24 -15.81 12.07 -14.67
C ARG A 24 -14.49 12.79 -14.37
N TYR A 25 -13.83 12.46 -13.25
CA TYR A 25 -12.74 13.28 -12.73
C TYR A 25 -11.39 12.56 -12.65
N LEU A 26 -11.36 11.23 -12.68
CA LEU A 26 -10.11 10.47 -12.68
C LEU A 26 -9.75 10.02 -14.09
N ALA A 27 -8.46 10.10 -14.40
CA ALA A 27 -7.95 9.55 -15.64
C ALA A 27 -8.16 8.03 -15.68
N PRO A 28 -8.54 7.45 -16.84
CA PRO A 28 -8.71 6.01 -16.99
C PRO A 28 -7.33 5.32 -17.05
N SER A 29 -6.64 5.27 -15.93
CA SER A 29 -5.27 4.74 -15.80
C SER A 29 -5.21 3.31 -15.29
N VAL A 30 -6.35 2.73 -14.90
CA VAL A 30 -6.45 1.40 -14.32
C VAL A 30 -7.40 0.56 -15.17
N SER A 31 -7.12 -0.74 -15.30
CA SER A 31 -8.07 -1.73 -15.83
C SER A 31 -9.44 -1.58 -15.14
N GLU A 32 -10.51 -2.00 -15.81
CA GLU A 32 -11.89 -1.86 -15.31
C GLU A 32 -11.97 -2.08 -13.79
N PRO A 33 -12.41 -1.09 -13.03
CA PRO A 33 -12.50 -1.22 -11.57
C PRO A 33 -13.52 -2.31 -11.23
N LEU A 34 -13.22 -3.09 -10.20
CA LEU A 34 -14.23 -3.95 -9.58
C LEU A 34 -15.46 -3.10 -9.22
N PRO A 35 -16.68 -3.63 -9.35
CA PRO A 35 -17.91 -2.89 -9.05
C PRO A 35 -18.12 -2.73 -7.53
N LEU A 36 -17.04 -2.49 -6.80
CA LEU A 36 -17.00 -2.36 -5.35
C LEU A 36 -16.45 -1.00 -4.98
N VAL A 37 -17.12 -0.30 -4.09
CA VAL A 37 -16.67 0.99 -3.57
C VAL A 37 -16.50 0.85 -2.07
N TRP A 38 -15.28 0.67 -1.62
CA TRP A 38 -14.94 0.48 -0.22
C TRP A 38 -15.19 1.74 0.59
N ASP A 39 -15.71 1.56 1.80
CA ASP A 39 -15.95 2.60 2.77
C ASP A 39 -14.98 2.50 3.94
N HIS A 40 -14.98 1.36 4.64
CA HIS A 40 -14.09 1.10 5.77
C HIS A 40 -13.73 -0.39 5.84
N ALA A 41 -12.73 -0.69 6.66
CA ALA A 41 -12.29 -2.06 6.88
C ALA A 41 -11.70 -2.26 8.28
N GLU A 42 -11.81 -3.48 8.80
CA GLU A 42 -11.24 -3.92 10.07
C GLU A 42 -10.76 -5.36 9.94
N ASP A 43 -9.55 -5.65 10.40
CA ASP A 43 -8.88 -6.95 10.24
C ASP A 43 -8.92 -7.44 8.78
N CYS A 44 -9.63 -8.51 8.49
CA CYS A 44 -9.81 -9.06 7.16
C CYS A 44 -11.18 -8.78 6.55
N VAL A 45 -11.97 -7.89 7.13
CA VAL A 45 -13.32 -7.56 6.65
C VAL A 45 -13.34 -6.16 6.07
N VAL A 46 -13.92 -6.03 4.88
CA VAL A 46 -14.14 -4.76 4.18
C VAL A 46 -15.63 -4.53 4.03
N TRP A 47 -16.08 -3.30 4.23
CA TRP A 47 -17.43 -2.86 3.96
C TRP A 47 -17.45 -1.88 2.79
N ASP A 48 -18.43 -2.04 1.91
CA ASP A 48 -18.68 -1.06 0.86
C ASP A 48 -19.62 0.07 1.33
N VAL A 49 -19.70 1.12 0.54
CA VAL A 49 -20.55 2.30 0.84
C VAL A 49 -22.05 1.99 0.87
N ASP A 50 -22.47 0.85 0.35
CA ASP A 50 -23.86 0.38 0.35
C ASP A 50 -24.16 -0.58 1.53
N GLY A 51 -23.15 -0.87 2.37
CA GLY A 51 -23.25 -1.66 3.60
C GLY A 51 -23.13 -3.16 3.41
N ASN A 52 -22.64 -3.62 2.27
CA ASN A 52 -22.21 -5.00 2.10
C ASN A 52 -20.89 -5.24 2.82
N SER A 53 -20.65 -6.47 3.26
CA SER A 53 -19.35 -6.84 3.84
C SER A 53 -18.73 -8.04 3.13
N TYR A 54 -17.41 -8.01 3.01
CA TYR A 54 -16.59 -8.95 2.25
C TYR A 54 -15.41 -9.42 3.09
N ILE A 55 -14.88 -10.59 2.78
CA ILE A 55 -13.60 -11.04 3.30
C ILE A 55 -12.51 -10.62 2.29
N ASP A 56 -11.54 -9.84 2.75
CA ASP A 56 -10.40 -9.43 1.93
C ASP A 56 -9.28 -10.48 2.01
N PHE A 57 -9.13 -11.25 0.93
CA PHE A 57 -8.00 -12.17 0.75
C PHE A 57 -6.79 -11.53 0.09
N SER A 58 -6.88 -10.27 -0.32
CA SER A 58 -5.81 -9.57 -1.02
C SER A 58 -4.93 -8.72 -0.10
N ALA A 59 -5.39 -8.44 1.12
CA ALA A 59 -4.73 -7.53 2.07
C ALA A 59 -4.35 -6.18 1.42
N GLY A 60 -5.25 -5.61 0.58
CA GLY A 60 -4.99 -4.38 -0.16
C GLY A 60 -3.81 -4.49 -1.12
N VAL A 61 -3.71 -5.60 -1.87
CA VAL A 61 -2.57 -5.98 -2.72
C VAL A 61 -1.30 -6.20 -1.89
N LEU A 62 -1.42 -7.04 -0.84
CA LEU A 62 -0.33 -7.50 0.04
C LEU A 62 0.34 -6.43 0.90
N VAL A 63 -0.33 -5.29 1.16
CA VAL A 63 0.29 -4.18 1.91
C VAL A 63 -0.25 -3.99 3.33
N VAL A 64 -1.43 -4.53 3.67
CA VAL A 64 -2.01 -4.44 5.02
C VAL A 64 -1.97 -5.79 5.75
N ASN A 65 -0.81 -6.42 5.77
CA ASN A 65 -0.62 -7.78 6.30
C ASN A 65 -0.85 -7.93 7.81
N THR A 66 -0.97 -6.83 8.53
CA THR A 66 -1.34 -6.79 9.97
C THR A 66 -2.84 -6.76 10.19
N GLY A 67 -3.65 -6.75 9.12
CA GLY A 67 -5.06 -6.47 9.11
C GLY A 67 -5.36 -4.99 8.88
N HIS A 68 -6.53 -4.71 8.31
CA HIS A 68 -7.04 -3.35 8.12
C HIS A 68 -7.24 -2.65 9.46
N SER A 69 -6.90 -1.38 9.52
CA SER A 69 -7.12 -0.51 10.69
C SER A 69 -6.57 -1.06 12.01
N HIS A 70 -5.46 -1.81 11.95
CA HIS A 70 -4.87 -2.42 13.15
C HIS A 70 -4.62 -1.38 14.25
N PRO A 71 -5.16 -1.54 15.48
CA PRO A 71 -5.20 -0.48 16.48
C PRO A 71 -3.85 0.12 16.86
N LYS A 72 -2.80 -0.73 16.95
CA LYS A 72 -1.45 -0.26 17.26
C LYS A 72 -0.85 0.57 16.12
N VAL A 73 -1.14 0.23 14.86
CA VAL A 73 -0.67 0.97 13.69
C VAL A 73 -1.38 2.31 13.62
N VAL A 74 -2.70 2.32 13.74
CA VAL A 74 -3.52 3.55 13.74
C VAL A 74 -3.06 4.49 14.85
N LYS A 75 -2.87 3.99 16.07
CA LYS A 75 -2.40 4.80 17.20
C LYS A 75 -1.03 5.41 16.92
N ALA A 76 -0.07 4.64 16.41
CA ALA A 76 1.27 5.13 16.10
C ALA A 76 1.24 6.24 15.03
N ILE A 77 0.39 6.08 14.00
CA ILE A 77 0.20 7.10 12.96
C ILE A 77 -0.39 8.38 13.56
N GLN A 78 -1.45 8.27 14.38
CA GLN A 78 -2.09 9.42 15.01
C GLN A 78 -1.13 10.19 15.93
N GLU A 79 -0.37 9.48 16.75
CA GLU A 79 0.62 10.08 17.66
C GLU A 79 1.72 10.80 16.87
N GLN A 80 2.26 10.17 15.83
CA GLN A 80 3.32 10.79 15.03
C GLN A 80 2.79 11.94 14.17
N ALA A 81 1.61 11.84 13.60
CA ALA A 81 0.98 12.92 12.83
C ALA A 81 0.76 14.19 13.68
N GLY A 82 0.44 14.02 14.97
CA GLY A 82 0.31 15.14 15.91
C GLY A 82 1.65 15.78 16.32
N ARG A 83 2.79 15.15 16.03
CA ARG A 83 4.12 15.65 16.37
C ARG A 83 4.87 16.23 15.17
N LEU A 84 4.96 15.45 14.09
CA LEU A 84 5.71 15.85 12.90
C LEU A 84 5.31 14.95 11.72
N ILE A 85 4.78 15.54 10.65
CA ILE A 85 4.39 14.82 9.43
C ILE A 85 5.55 14.73 8.44
N ASN A 86 6.35 15.80 8.30
CA ASN A 86 7.44 15.86 7.34
C ASN A 86 8.69 16.44 7.96
N CYS A 87 9.82 15.80 7.72
CA CYS A 87 11.15 16.27 8.15
C CYS A 87 12.09 16.51 6.96
N TYR A 88 11.62 16.41 5.74
CA TYR A 88 12.43 16.55 4.51
C TYR A 88 13.69 15.66 4.61
N ASP A 89 14.89 16.21 4.38
CA ASP A 89 16.17 15.50 4.48
C ASP A 89 16.78 15.54 5.89
N THR A 90 16.12 16.21 6.84
CA THR A 90 16.61 16.27 8.22
C THR A 90 16.53 14.88 8.87
N PRO A 91 17.59 14.44 9.58
CA PRO A 91 17.55 13.18 10.30
C PRO A 91 16.39 13.12 11.30
N HIS A 92 15.74 11.97 11.38
CA HIS A 92 14.64 11.72 12.31
C HIS A 92 14.84 10.39 13.04
N PRO A 93 14.64 10.33 14.38
CA PRO A 93 14.87 9.12 15.16
C PRO A 93 14.17 7.87 14.63
N LEU A 94 12.87 7.97 14.32
CA LEU A 94 12.09 6.83 13.81
C LEU A 94 12.62 6.28 12.48
N ARG A 95 13.16 7.15 11.61
CA ARG A 95 13.77 6.71 10.35
C ARG A 95 15.01 5.87 10.61
N SER A 96 15.85 6.29 11.55
CA SER A 96 17.08 5.56 11.93
C SER A 96 16.78 4.25 12.64
N GLU A 97 15.84 4.24 13.59
CA GLU A 97 15.40 3.04 14.30
C GLU A 97 14.78 2.02 13.34
N PHE A 98 13.97 2.47 12.38
CA PHE A 98 13.37 1.58 11.40
C PHE A 98 14.41 1.00 10.45
N ALA A 99 15.38 1.80 9.99
CA ALA A 99 16.50 1.33 9.18
C ALA A 99 17.31 0.26 9.90
N GLU A 100 17.61 0.47 11.19
CA GLU A 100 18.33 -0.49 12.03
C GLU A 100 17.56 -1.82 12.14
N ARG A 101 16.25 -1.77 12.38
CA ARG A 101 15.40 -2.98 12.44
C ARG A 101 15.40 -3.75 11.13
N ILE A 102 15.25 -3.06 9.99
CA ILE A 102 15.30 -3.70 8.67
C ILE A 102 16.69 -4.33 8.45
N ALA A 103 17.76 -3.60 8.70
CA ALA A 103 19.13 -4.11 8.56
C ALA A 103 19.40 -5.34 9.43
N GLY A 104 18.76 -5.41 10.61
CA GLY A 104 18.85 -6.57 11.51
C GLY A 104 18.17 -7.84 10.97
N LEU A 105 17.21 -7.70 10.04
CA LEU A 105 16.50 -8.82 9.40
C LEU A 105 17.21 -9.29 8.11
N MET A 106 18.13 -8.49 7.57
CA MET A 106 18.82 -8.77 6.32
C MET A 106 20.11 -9.57 6.53
N PRO A 107 20.59 -10.32 5.52
CA PRO A 107 21.91 -10.94 5.54
C PRO A 107 23.02 -9.96 5.92
N GLU A 108 24.14 -10.48 6.44
CA GLU A 108 25.21 -9.68 7.06
C GLU A 108 25.76 -8.54 6.19
N ASP A 109 25.75 -8.70 4.88
CA ASP A 109 26.28 -7.70 3.95
C ASP A 109 25.28 -6.59 3.57
N LEU A 110 23.98 -6.75 3.88
CA LEU A 110 22.93 -5.80 3.54
C LEU A 110 22.53 -4.93 4.74
N LYS A 111 23.39 -3.97 5.09
CA LYS A 111 23.22 -3.12 6.28
C LYS A 111 22.74 -1.69 5.99
N ARG A 112 22.49 -1.33 4.75
CA ARG A 112 22.04 0.01 4.39
C ARG A 112 20.66 -0.02 3.77
N VAL A 113 19.79 0.89 4.21
CA VAL A 113 18.39 0.99 3.79
C VAL A 113 18.17 2.32 3.09
N LEU A 114 17.57 2.29 1.91
CA LEU A 114 17.08 3.46 1.20
C LEU A 114 15.55 3.44 1.24
N PHE A 115 14.95 4.46 1.86
CA PHE A 115 13.49 4.64 1.89
C PHE A 115 13.02 5.42 0.68
N LEU A 116 11.97 4.92 0.04
CA LEU A 116 11.32 5.51 -1.13
C LEU A 116 9.80 5.45 -0.94
N SER A 117 9.05 6.16 -1.80
CA SER A 117 7.61 6.35 -1.59
C SER A 117 6.75 5.22 -2.17
N SER A 118 7.30 4.44 -3.11
CA SER A 118 6.55 3.36 -3.76
C SER A 118 7.45 2.19 -4.18
N GLY A 119 6.85 1.03 -4.46
CA GLY A 119 7.56 -0.12 -4.99
C GLY A 119 8.21 0.16 -6.34
N SER A 120 7.54 0.88 -7.23
CA SER A 120 8.09 1.28 -8.52
C SER A 120 9.35 2.14 -8.38
N GLU A 121 9.34 3.12 -7.48
CA GLU A 121 10.53 3.92 -7.19
C GLU A 121 11.66 3.08 -6.57
N ALA A 122 11.31 2.11 -5.73
CA ALA A 122 12.30 1.22 -5.13
C ALA A 122 12.98 0.35 -6.20
N ILE A 123 12.25 -0.19 -7.15
CA ILE A 123 12.80 -0.96 -8.27
C ILE A 123 13.62 -0.05 -9.21
N ASP A 124 13.13 1.14 -9.54
CA ASP A 124 13.88 2.10 -10.35
C ASP A 124 15.23 2.47 -9.71
N ALA A 125 15.23 2.73 -8.41
CA ALA A 125 16.46 2.99 -7.65
C ALA A 125 17.38 1.77 -7.63
N ALA A 126 16.84 0.56 -7.42
CA ALA A 126 17.63 -0.67 -7.43
C ALA A 126 18.31 -0.90 -8.78
N VAL A 127 17.62 -0.69 -9.90
CA VAL A 127 18.18 -0.76 -11.26
C VAL A 127 19.29 0.27 -11.45
N LYS A 128 19.08 1.53 -11.03
CA LYS A 128 20.09 2.60 -11.13
C LYS A 128 21.33 2.30 -10.30
N ILE A 129 21.16 1.85 -9.05
CA ILE A 129 22.26 1.49 -8.17
C ILE A 129 23.04 0.31 -8.73
N SER A 130 22.35 -0.73 -9.21
CA SER A 130 22.98 -1.91 -9.79
C SER A 130 23.84 -1.56 -11.02
N ARG A 131 23.30 -0.73 -11.91
CA ARG A 131 24.04 -0.23 -13.08
C ARG A 131 25.25 0.62 -12.71
N ALA A 132 25.07 1.53 -11.78
CA ALA A 132 26.16 2.41 -11.32
C ALA A 132 27.28 1.61 -10.65
N TYR A 133 26.93 0.60 -9.85
CA TYR A 133 27.91 -0.23 -9.15
C TYR A 133 28.66 -1.19 -10.08
N THR A 134 27.96 -1.84 -11.00
CA THR A 134 28.53 -2.89 -11.86
C THR A 134 29.09 -2.38 -13.18
N GLY A 135 28.72 -1.19 -13.63
CA GLY A 135 28.99 -0.66 -14.96
C GLY A 135 28.23 -1.40 -16.09
N ARG A 136 27.30 -2.30 -15.76
CA ARG A 136 26.51 -3.08 -16.71
C ARG A 136 25.14 -2.47 -16.89
N TYR A 137 24.60 -2.49 -18.11
CA TYR A 137 23.30 -1.89 -18.42
C TYR A 137 22.15 -2.89 -18.42
N GLU A 138 22.41 -4.16 -18.71
CA GLU A 138 21.40 -5.21 -18.84
C GLU A 138 20.90 -5.67 -17.47
N ILE A 139 19.59 -5.85 -17.36
CA ILE A 139 18.89 -6.39 -16.18
C ILE A 139 18.04 -7.56 -16.66
N LEU A 140 18.18 -8.71 -16.01
CA LEU A 140 17.32 -9.87 -16.24
C LEU A 140 16.06 -9.74 -15.40
N SER A 141 14.92 -10.02 -16.02
CA SER A 141 13.62 -10.06 -15.37
C SER A 141 12.77 -11.20 -15.92
N PHE A 142 11.73 -11.59 -15.19
CA PHE A 142 10.74 -12.54 -15.67
C PHE A 142 9.66 -11.83 -16.47
N SER A 143 9.20 -12.46 -17.56
CA SER A 143 8.06 -11.94 -18.31
C SER A 143 6.81 -11.92 -17.43
N GLY A 144 6.12 -10.78 -17.39
CA GLY A 144 4.95 -10.59 -16.55
C GLY A 144 5.25 -10.30 -15.06
N ALA A 145 6.51 -10.11 -14.68
CA ALA A 145 6.85 -9.65 -13.32
C ALA A 145 6.27 -8.25 -13.05
N PHE A 146 5.83 -8.03 -11.80
CA PHE A 146 5.34 -6.74 -11.34
C PHE A 146 6.52 -5.79 -11.04
N HIS A 147 6.48 -4.58 -11.54
CA HIS A 147 7.56 -3.55 -11.59
C HIS A 147 8.69 -3.92 -12.54
#